data_331a3429cdeddac8cb694f29293f6d42
#
_entry.id   331a3429cdeddac8cb694f29293f6d42
#
_cell.length_a   1.000
_cell.length_b   1.000
_cell.length_c   1.000
_cell.angle_alpha   90.00
_cell.angle_beta   90.00
_cell.angle_gamma   90.00
#
_symmetry.space_group_name_H-M   'P 1'
#
loop_
_entity.id
_entity.type
_entity.pdbx_description
1 polymer ?
#
loop_
_entity_poly.entity_id
_entity_poly.type
_entity_poly.pdbx_seq_one_letter_code
_entity_poly.pdbx_strand_id
1 'polypeptide(L)'
;MRYPALARLLLLLGLSACVEEPVEWGDVSYRQSQLGDPDARSAVMSANLPAIAEAPAPCIRSIRVAGAGPDLFRVWWASRSDSSVVLSMQHSRDRGATWEAPVGVEPRDKGRRGCDRPAPGIFYDPVSGYLHLVYFIEGSEGAGVFFAHSMDNGKMFHAPVAVVYGNVPSDASVAGVGDSVVVVFEDPNATAPRIGIALSRSAGHIFEQRDQATPDDVRAVAPWVALDNGRITVWWKTPDQSGSQYGDRVGYRTGAWR
;
A
#
# COMPACT_ATOMS: atom_id res chain seq x y z
N MET A 1 14.03 -75.82 4.16
CA MET A 1 14.81 -74.62 3.78
C MET A 1 13.96 -73.40 4.11
N ARG A 2 14.35 -72.61 5.12
CA ARG A 2 13.62 -71.42 5.57
C ARG A 2 14.44 -70.20 5.13
N TYR A 3 13.84 -69.32 4.34
CA TYR A 3 14.43 -68.03 3.97
C TYR A 3 14.05 -66.95 4.99
N PRO A 4 14.97 -66.12 5.48
CA PRO A 4 14.64 -65.02 6.36
C PRO A 4 14.21 -63.80 5.50
N ALA A 5 13.07 -63.24 5.87
CA ALA A 5 12.58 -61.97 5.31
C ALA A 5 13.41 -60.81 5.85
N LEU A 6 14.14 -60.12 4.97
CA LEU A 6 14.80 -58.82 5.24
C LEU A 6 13.74 -57.69 5.22
N ALA A 7 13.37 -57.19 6.38
CA ALA A 7 12.61 -55.95 6.46
C ALA A 7 13.51 -54.77 6.13
N ARG A 8 13.28 -54.14 4.98
CA ARG A 8 13.91 -52.85 4.63
C ARG A 8 13.15 -51.73 5.36
N LEU A 9 13.78 -51.17 6.38
CA LEU A 9 13.34 -49.95 7.07
C LEU A 9 13.64 -48.76 6.13
N LEU A 10 12.61 -48.23 5.47
CA LEU A 10 12.70 -46.97 4.72
C LEU A 10 12.66 -45.80 5.73
N LEU A 11 13.83 -45.22 5.97
CA LEU A 11 13.95 -43.94 6.70
C LEU A 11 13.48 -42.84 5.75
N LEU A 12 12.24 -42.37 5.95
CA LEU A 12 11.73 -41.12 5.36
C LEU A 12 12.39 -39.94 6.09
N LEU A 13 13.48 -39.43 5.52
CA LEU A 13 14.03 -38.14 5.86
C LEU A 13 13.03 -37.08 5.39
N GLY A 14 12.20 -36.60 6.31
CA GLY A 14 11.37 -35.43 6.09
C GLY A 14 12.27 -34.20 5.91
N LEU A 15 12.47 -33.78 4.68
CA LEU A 15 12.99 -32.46 4.38
C LEU A 15 11.92 -31.43 4.79
N SER A 16 12.00 -30.92 6.02
CA SER A 16 11.34 -29.69 6.40
C SER A 16 12.03 -28.58 5.62
N ALA A 17 11.49 -28.21 4.48
CA ALA A 17 11.84 -26.95 3.84
C ALA A 17 11.40 -25.85 4.80
N CYS A 18 12.33 -25.29 5.55
CA CYS A 18 12.11 -24.02 6.24
C CYS A 18 11.79 -22.99 5.14
N VAL A 19 10.55 -22.57 5.01
CA VAL A 19 10.20 -21.41 4.21
C VAL A 19 10.82 -20.23 4.95
N GLU A 20 11.88 -19.68 4.38
CA GLU A 20 12.56 -18.53 4.94
C GLU A 20 11.63 -17.32 4.83
N GLU A 21 11.33 -16.67 5.95
CA GLU A 21 10.51 -15.45 5.95
C GLU A 21 11.24 -14.36 5.16
N PRO A 22 10.54 -13.65 4.26
CA PRO A 22 11.15 -12.66 3.39
C PRO A 22 11.69 -11.44 4.14
N VAL A 23 11.18 -11.18 5.35
CA VAL A 23 11.59 -10.07 6.21
C VAL A 23 11.99 -10.59 7.58
N GLU A 24 13.23 -10.29 7.98
CA GLU A 24 13.67 -10.52 9.36
C GLU A 24 13.22 -9.36 10.24
N TRP A 25 12.13 -9.58 10.97
CA TRP A 25 11.49 -8.56 11.77
C TRP A 25 12.15 -8.39 13.16
N GLY A 26 12.36 -7.13 13.57
CA GLY A 26 12.65 -6.76 14.95
C GLY A 26 11.39 -6.69 15.83
N ASP A 27 11.54 -6.23 17.06
CA ASP A 27 10.46 -6.09 18.04
C ASP A 27 9.49 -4.96 17.67
N VAL A 28 8.24 -5.08 18.13
CA VAL A 28 7.24 -4.02 18.04
C VAL A 28 7.55 -2.93 19.07
N SER A 29 7.49 -1.70 18.61
CA SER A 29 7.62 -0.50 19.43
C SER A 29 6.41 0.40 19.29
N TYR A 30 6.17 1.25 20.29
CA TYR A 30 5.03 2.17 20.30
C TYR A 30 5.45 3.58 20.69
N ARG A 31 4.80 4.57 20.08
CA ARG A 31 4.95 5.99 20.43
C ARG A 31 3.62 6.72 20.37
N GLN A 32 3.54 7.91 20.92
CA GLN A 32 2.41 8.82 20.68
C GLN A 32 2.46 9.35 19.25
N SER A 33 1.29 9.55 18.63
CA SER A 33 1.17 10.20 17.33
C SER A 33 1.73 11.61 17.38
N GLN A 34 2.49 12.01 16.37
CA GLN A 34 3.12 13.32 16.30
C GLN A 34 2.64 14.10 15.06
N LEU A 35 2.60 15.44 15.20
CA LEU A 35 2.46 16.34 14.06
C LEU A 35 3.67 16.11 13.11
N GLY A 36 3.43 15.47 11.98
CA GLY A 36 4.47 15.12 11.00
C GLY A 36 4.52 13.65 10.67
N ASP A 37 3.69 12.83 11.29
CA ASP A 37 3.39 11.50 10.77
C ASP A 37 2.89 11.62 9.33
N PRO A 38 3.21 10.66 8.43
CA PRO A 38 2.90 10.77 7.00
C PRO A 38 1.46 11.13 6.67
N ASP A 39 0.52 10.67 7.47
CA ASP A 39 -0.90 11.03 7.39
C ASP A 39 -1.14 12.53 7.62
N ALA A 40 -0.51 13.10 8.64
CA ALA A 40 -0.67 14.51 8.97
C ALA A 40 -0.04 15.42 7.91
N ARG A 41 1.11 15.04 7.36
CA ARG A 41 1.77 15.78 6.27
C ARG A 41 0.94 15.79 5.00
N SER A 42 0.38 14.65 4.63
CA SER A 42 -0.48 14.53 3.44
C SER A 42 -1.74 15.38 3.58
N ALA A 43 -2.37 15.38 4.76
CA ALA A 43 -3.54 16.20 5.04
C ALA A 43 -3.24 17.72 5.02
N VAL A 44 -2.09 18.14 5.57
CA VAL A 44 -1.67 19.57 5.58
C VAL A 44 -1.35 20.05 4.16
N MET A 45 -0.66 19.24 3.35
CA MET A 45 -0.39 19.58 1.95
C MET A 45 -1.68 19.65 1.14
N SER A 46 -2.64 18.77 1.39
CA SER A 46 -3.94 18.75 0.71
C SER A 46 -4.77 20.01 0.99
N ALA A 47 -4.69 20.56 2.20
CA ALA A 47 -5.43 21.76 2.59
C ALA A 47 -5.01 23.03 1.84
N ASN A 48 -3.77 23.07 1.33
CA ASN A 48 -3.21 24.22 0.61
C ASN A 48 -3.22 24.06 -0.91
N LEU A 49 -3.78 22.96 -1.44
CA LEU A 49 -3.86 22.76 -2.88
C LEU A 49 -5.00 23.60 -3.49
N PRO A 50 -4.77 24.20 -4.66
CA PRO A 50 -5.84 24.89 -5.36
C PRO A 50 -7.00 23.94 -5.67
N ALA A 51 -8.21 24.47 -5.63
CA ALA A 51 -9.42 23.69 -5.91
C ALA A 51 -9.32 23.04 -7.29
N ILE A 52 -9.73 21.76 -7.37
CA ILE A 52 -9.86 21.06 -8.64
C ILE A 52 -11.27 21.38 -9.16
N ALA A 53 -11.33 22.16 -10.26
CA ALA A 53 -12.58 22.76 -10.73
C ALA A 53 -13.39 21.90 -11.70
N GLU A 54 -13.05 20.62 -11.89
CA GLU A 54 -13.60 19.81 -12.97
C GLU A 54 -14.43 18.61 -12.50
N ALA A 55 -15.38 18.20 -13.35
CA ALA A 55 -16.12 16.95 -13.20
C ALA A 55 -15.29 15.76 -13.76
N PRO A 56 -15.26 14.57 -13.12
CA PRO A 56 -16.03 14.21 -11.92
C PRO A 56 -15.55 14.89 -10.63
N ALA A 57 -16.44 15.06 -9.66
CA ALA A 57 -16.15 15.80 -8.44
C ALA A 57 -15.06 15.14 -7.58
N PRO A 58 -14.03 15.89 -7.14
CA PRO A 58 -12.95 15.33 -6.35
C PRO A 58 -13.39 14.99 -4.93
N CYS A 59 -12.97 13.83 -4.45
CA CYS A 59 -13.09 13.43 -3.05
C CYS A 59 -11.95 14.06 -2.24
N ILE A 60 -12.17 15.22 -1.66
CA ILE A 60 -11.12 16.04 -1.02
C ILE A 60 -10.29 15.28 0.01
N ARG A 61 -10.92 14.43 0.83
CA ARG A 61 -10.22 13.63 1.85
C ARG A 61 -9.29 12.56 1.28
N SER A 62 -9.45 12.22 0.00
CA SER A 62 -8.61 11.24 -0.68
C SER A 62 -7.37 11.83 -1.33
N ILE A 63 -7.20 13.15 -1.33
CA ILE A 63 -6.03 13.79 -1.96
C ILE A 63 -4.76 13.37 -1.22
N ARG A 64 -3.79 12.88 -1.98
CA ARG A 64 -2.45 12.56 -1.51
C ARG A 64 -1.42 13.18 -2.44
N VAL A 65 -0.28 13.57 -1.87
CA VAL A 65 0.81 14.22 -2.60
C VAL A 65 2.12 13.53 -2.29
N ALA A 66 2.91 13.28 -3.33
CA ALA A 66 4.31 12.86 -3.23
C ALA A 66 5.14 13.62 -4.26
N GLY A 67 6.45 13.67 -4.04
CA GLY A 67 7.35 14.30 -4.99
C GLY A 67 8.67 14.71 -4.36
N ALA A 68 9.56 15.25 -5.18
CA ALA A 68 10.86 15.77 -4.75
C ALA A 68 11.27 16.96 -5.61
N GLY A 69 11.92 17.95 -5.00
CA GLY A 69 12.39 19.14 -5.70
C GLY A 69 11.22 19.93 -6.33
N PRO A 70 11.24 20.19 -7.64
CA PRO A 70 10.16 20.86 -8.33
C PRO A 70 8.99 19.95 -8.68
N ASP A 71 9.21 18.66 -8.76
CA ASP A 71 8.22 17.68 -9.21
C ASP A 71 7.33 17.23 -8.06
N LEU A 72 6.04 17.55 -8.14
CA LEU A 72 5.01 17.10 -7.24
C LEU A 72 3.92 16.38 -8.01
N PHE A 73 3.45 15.27 -7.46
CA PHE A 73 2.33 14.50 -7.96
C PHE A 73 1.22 14.52 -6.93
N ARG A 74 -0.01 14.79 -7.34
CA ARG A 74 -1.19 14.63 -6.50
C ARG A 74 -2.15 13.63 -7.11
N VAL A 75 -2.71 12.77 -6.26
CA VAL A 75 -3.72 11.78 -6.65
C VAL A 75 -4.95 11.92 -5.78
N TRP A 76 -6.11 11.58 -6.33
CA TRP A 76 -7.39 11.62 -5.62
C TRP A 76 -8.42 10.74 -6.30
N TRP A 77 -9.43 10.36 -5.55
CA TRP A 77 -10.64 9.80 -6.11
C TRP A 77 -11.52 10.90 -6.68
N ALA A 78 -11.98 10.73 -7.90
CA ALA A 78 -12.97 11.57 -8.55
C ALA A 78 -14.28 10.77 -8.70
N SER A 79 -15.35 11.22 -8.01
CA SER A 79 -16.63 10.50 -7.98
C SER A 79 -17.48 10.79 -9.21
N ARG A 80 -17.99 9.74 -9.82
CA ARG A 80 -18.99 9.81 -10.91
C ARG A 80 -20.41 9.90 -10.35
N SER A 81 -21.38 10.18 -11.23
CA SER A 81 -22.78 10.27 -10.86
C SER A 81 -23.41 8.96 -10.37
N ASP A 82 -22.84 7.82 -10.76
CA ASP A 82 -23.27 6.48 -10.31
C ASP A 82 -22.59 6.02 -9.01
N SER A 83 -21.84 6.93 -8.37
CA SER A 83 -21.02 6.69 -7.17
C SER A 83 -19.83 5.75 -7.38
N SER A 84 -19.50 5.36 -8.60
CA SER A 84 -18.18 4.82 -8.92
C SER A 84 -17.12 5.92 -8.91
N VAL A 85 -15.85 5.58 -8.92
CA VAL A 85 -14.78 6.57 -8.92
C VAL A 85 -13.76 6.32 -10.03
N VAL A 86 -12.98 7.36 -10.31
CA VAL A 86 -11.74 7.27 -11.08
C VAL A 86 -10.59 7.71 -10.18
N LEU A 87 -9.51 6.96 -10.14
CA LEU A 87 -8.25 7.47 -9.59
C LEU A 87 -7.67 8.46 -10.60
N SER A 88 -7.59 9.71 -10.20
CA SER A 88 -7.07 10.80 -11.02
C SER A 88 -5.76 11.31 -10.47
N MET A 89 -4.89 11.80 -11.33
CA MET A 89 -3.58 12.32 -10.98
C MET A 89 -3.31 13.62 -11.73
N GLN A 90 -2.52 14.51 -11.12
CA GLN A 90 -1.89 15.67 -11.75
C GLN A 90 -0.42 15.76 -11.37
N HIS A 91 0.37 16.29 -12.27
CA HIS A 91 1.79 16.60 -12.07
C HIS A 91 1.99 18.11 -12.02
N SER A 92 2.86 18.57 -11.15
CA SER A 92 3.40 19.93 -11.10
C SER A 92 4.91 19.86 -11.24
N ARG A 93 5.51 20.78 -12.02
CA ARG A 93 6.96 20.92 -12.22
C ARG A 93 7.55 22.16 -11.57
N ASP A 94 6.75 22.85 -10.76
CA ASP A 94 7.06 24.13 -10.13
C ASP A 94 6.66 24.19 -8.66
N ARG A 95 6.80 23.05 -7.96
CA ARG A 95 6.48 22.90 -6.54
C ARG A 95 5.02 23.16 -6.19
N GLY A 96 4.11 22.86 -7.12
CA GLY A 96 2.68 23.01 -6.91
C GLY A 96 2.12 24.39 -7.26
N ALA A 97 2.92 25.30 -7.81
CA ALA A 97 2.44 26.62 -8.26
C ALA A 97 1.46 26.48 -9.43
N THR A 98 1.77 25.57 -10.36
CA THR A 98 0.84 25.19 -11.44
C THR A 98 0.73 23.66 -11.54
N TRP A 99 -0.37 23.18 -12.11
CA TRP A 99 -0.66 21.76 -12.26
C TRP A 99 -1.07 21.47 -13.70
N GLU A 100 -0.50 20.40 -14.27
CA GLU A 100 -0.89 19.88 -15.57
C GLU A 100 -2.35 19.41 -15.55
N ALA A 101 -2.96 19.19 -16.72
CA ALA A 101 -4.30 18.64 -16.81
C ALA A 101 -4.40 17.27 -16.10
N PRO A 102 -5.51 16.98 -15.44
CA PRO A 102 -5.68 15.71 -14.75
C PRO A 102 -5.74 14.53 -15.72
N VAL A 103 -5.12 13.42 -15.36
CA VAL A 103 -5.19 12.15 -16.08
C VAL A 103 -5.88 11.10 -15.23
N GLY A 104 -6.73 10.28 -15.84
CA GLY A 104 -7.35 9.12 -15.18
C GLY A 104 -6.39 7.94 -15.17
N VAL A 105 -5.98 7.52 -13.98
CA VAL A 105 -5.06 6.38 -13.79
C VAL A 105 -5.81 5.06 -13.70
N GLU A 106 -6.89 5.02 -12.92
CA GLU A 106 -7.68 3.80 -12.69
C GLU A 106 -9.17 4.07 -12.88
N PRO A 107 -9.71 3.72 -14.06
CA PRO A 107 -11.12 3.96 -14.38
C PRO A 107 -12.05 2.77 -14.10
N ARG A 108 -11.51 1.59 -13.69
CA ARG A 108 -12.25 0.31 -13.68
C ARG A 108 -13.09 0.09 -12.43
N ASP A 109 -13.07 1.01 -11.46
CA ASP A 109 -13.93 0.89 -10.29
C ASP A 109 -15.41 0.87 -10.66
N LYS A 110 -16.14 -0.08 -10.09
CA LYS A 110 -17.59 -0.26 -10.22
C LYS A 110 -18.31 -0.23 -8.89
N GLY A 111 -17.56 -0.04 -7.80
CA GLY A 111 -18.11 0.11 -6.47
C GLY A 111 -18.94 1.38 -6.35
N ARG A 112 -20.01 1.34 -5.54
CA ARG A 112 -20.92 2.46 -5.34
C ARG A 112 -20.71 3.16 -3.98
N ARG A 113 -19.45 3.35 -3.62
CA ARG A 113 -19.08 3.99 -2.34
C ARG A 113 -18.85 5.49 -2.47
N GLY A 114 -18.72 6.01 -3.68
CA GLY A 114 -18.36 7.41 -3.88
C GLY A 114 -17.06 7.73 -3.15
N CYS A 115 -17.08 8.80 -2.36
CA CYS A 115 -15.93 9.24 -1.54
C CYS A 115 -15.77 8.50 -0.20
N ASP A 116 -16.65 7.58 0.14
CA ASP A 116 -16.56 6.75 1.35
C ASP A 116 -15.69 5.50 1.09
N ARG A 117 -14.39 5.75 0.94
CA ARG A 117 -13.39 4.73 0.66
C ARG A 117 -12.00 5.14 1.13
N PRO A 118 -11.09 4.18 1.32
CA PRO A 118 -9.70 4.45 1.62
C PRO A 118 -9.05 5.39 0.60
N ALA A 119 -8.25 6.31 1.07
CA ALA A 119 -7.49 7.16 0.18
C ALA A 119 -6.37 6.36 -0.52
N PRO A 120 -5.99 6.71 -1.77
CA PRO A 120 -4.87 6.06 -2.43
C PRO A 120 -3.55 6.35 -1.72
N GLY A 121 -2.64 5.39 -1.70
CA GLY A 121 -1.25 5.61 -1.35
C GLY A 121 -0.45 6.05 -2.59
N ILE A 122 0.53 6.92 -2.40
CA ILE A 122 1.42 7.40 -3.46
C ILE A 122 2.85 7.48 -2.94
N PHE A 123 3.81 7.10 -3.77
CA PHE A 123 5.24 7.27 -3.53
C PHE A 123 5.95 7.64 -4.83
N TYR A 124 6.88 8.59 -4.76
CA TYR A 124 7.74 8.99 -5.86
C TYR A 124 9.21 8.75 -5.50
N ASP A 125 9.91 7.98 -6.32
CA ASP A 125 11.35 7.78 -6.22
C ASP A 125 12.07 8.80 -7.13
N PRO A 126 12.72 9.82 -6.57
CA PRO A 126 13.37 10.85 -7.37
C PRO A 126 14.63 10.37 -8.09
N VAL A 127 15.17 9.22 -7.72
CA VAL A 127 16.39 8.66 -8.34
C VAL A 127 16.04 7.93 -9.64
N SER A 128 15.02 7.08 -9.61
CA SER A 128 14.55 6.35 -10.80
C SER A 128 13.51 7.13 -11.61
N GLY A 129 12.82 8.11 -11.01
CA GLY A 129 11.66 8.76 -11.59
C GLY A 129 10.40 7.90 -11.54
N TYR A 130 10.41 6.82 -10.77
CA TYR A 130 9.27 5.91 -10.66
C TYR A 130 8.21 6.49 -9.73
N LEU A 131 6.96 6.40 -10.17
CA LEU A 131 5.78 6.79 -9.40
C LEU A 131 4.95 5.55 -9.11
N HIS A 132 4.74 5.26 -7.84
CA HIS A 132 4.01 4.10 -7.35
C HIS A 132 2.70 4.53 -6.71
N LEU A 133 1.62 3.84 -7.06
CA LEU A 133 0.28 4.04 -6.53
C LEU A 133 -0.26 2.73 -5.96
N VAL A 134 -0.90 2.81 -4.81
CA VAL A 134 -1.63 1.68 -4.23
C VAL A 134 -3.03 2.15 -3.83
N TYR A 135 -4.06 1.34 -4.07
CA TYR A 135 -5.44 1.76 -3.87
C TYR A 135 -6.41 0.58 -3.80
N PHE A 136 -7.54 0.78 -3.14
CA PHE A 136 -8.62 -0.19 -3.09
C PHE A 136 -9.69 0.15 -4.14
N ILE A 137 -10.10 -0.85 -4.94
CA ILE A 137 -11.23 -0.76 -5.87
C ILE A 137 -12.12 -2.01 -5.80
N GLU A 138 -13.35 -1.84 -6.28
CA GLU A 138 -14.31 -2.92 -6.52
C GLU A 138 -14.46 -3.07 -8.04
N GLY A 139 -13.48 -3.73 -8.68
CA GLY A 139 -13.45 -3.93 -10.13
C GLY A 139 -14.23 -5.16 -10.59
N SER A 140 -14.34 -5.34 -11.92
CA SER A 140 -14.96 -6.54 -12.52
C SER A 140 -14.22 -7.85 -12.24
N GLU A 141 -12.92 -7.73 -11.94
CA GLU A 141 -12.04 -8.87 -11.65
C GLU A 141 -12.07 -9.26 -10.17
N GLY A 142 -12.78 -8.50 -9.35
CA GLY A 142 -12.87 -8.65 -7.91
C GLY A 142 -12.55 -7.34 -7.18
N ALA A 143 -12.94 -7.28 -5.91
CA ALA A 143 -12.54 -6.21 -5.01
C ALA A 143 -11.17 -6.52 -4.41
N GLY A 144 -10.39 -5.48 -4.11
CA GLY A 144 -9.09 -5.66 -3.50
C GLY A 144 -8.20 -4.42 -3.52
N VAL A 145 -7.00 -4.60 -2.99
CA VAL A 145 -5.92 -3.62 -3.09
C VAL A 145 -5.11 -3.88 -4.36
N PHE A 146 -4.96 -2.85 -5.17
CA PHE A 146 -4.22 -2.88 -6.42
C PHE A 146 -3.05 -1.92 -6.38
N PHE A 147 -2.04 -2.23 -7.18
CA PHE A 147 -0.85 -1.43 -7.38
C PHE A 147 -0.74 -1.04 -8.84
N ALA A 148 -0.40 0.22 -9.11
CA ALA A 148 -0.02 0.70 -10.43
C ALA A 148 1.25 1.52 -10.32
N HIS A 149 2.07 1.50 -11.37
CA HIS A 149 3.26 2.33 -11.42
C HIS A 149 3.47 2.97 -12.78
N SER A 150 4.20 4.07 -12.76
CA SER A 150 4.75 4.74 -13.92
C SER A 150 6.27 4.80 -13.80
N MET A 151 6.96 4.54 -14.90
CA MET A 151 8.42 4.60 -15.01
C MET A 151 8.90 5.83 -15.80
N ASP A 152 8.00 6.77 -16.09
CA ASP A 152 8.24 7.93 -16.94
C ASP A 152 7.68 9.24 -16.34
N ASN A 153 7.77 9.38 -15.01
CA ASN A 153 7.27 10.52 -14.25
C ASN A 153 5.74 10.72 -14.42
N GLY A 154 4.98 9.64 -14.34
CA GLY A 154 3.52 9.69 -14.33
C GLY A 154 2.86 9.93 -15.68
N LYS A 155 3.59 9.86 -16.80
CA LYS A 155 3.01 10.06 -18.14
C LYS A 155 2.21 8.84 -18.59
N MET A 156 2.70 7.64 -18.27
CA MET A 156 2.05 6.38 -18.58
C MET A 156 2.08 5.48 -17.35
N PHE A 157 0.96 4.80 -17.10
CA PHE A 157 0.87 3.78 -16.05
C PHE A 157 0.78 2.39 -16.67
N HIS A 158 1.55 1.46 -16.11
CA HIS A 158 1.45 0.06 -16.45
C HIS A 158 0.11 -0.52 -15.96
N ALA A 159 -0.31 -1.64 -16.57
CA ALA A 159 -1.51 -2.33 -16.15
C ALA A 159 -1.44 -2.67 -14.65
N PRO A 160 -2.48 -2.35 -13.88
CA PRO A 160 -2.45 -2.57 -12.44
C PRO A 160 -2.34 -4.05 -12.07
N VAL A 161 -1.61 -4.31 -10.99
CA VAL A 161 -1.39 -5.64 -10.42
C VAL A 161 -2.20 -5.76 -9.12
N ALA A 162 -2.93 -6.87 -8.95
CA ALA A 162 -3.60 -7.15 -7.68
C ALA A 162 -2.58 -7.50 -6.60
N VAL A 163 -2.57 -6.71 -5.52
CA VAL A 163 -1.75 -6.99 -4.33
C VAL A 163 -2.45 -8.00 -3.44
N VAL A 164 -3.73 -7.79 -3.13
CA VAL A 164 -4.56 -8.72 -2.38
C VAL A 164 -6.02 -8.56 -2.80
N TYR A 165 -6.72 -9.66 -2.98
CA TYR A 165 -8.17 -9.66 -3.15
C TYR A 165 -8.89 -9.71 -1.81
N GLY A 166 -10.03 -9.03 -1.71
CA GLY A 166 -10.91 -9.02 -0.57
C GLY A 166 -11.94 -7.92 -0.66
N ASN A 167 -13.11 -8.12 -0.04
CA ASN A 167 -14.26 -7.22 -0.19
C ASN A 167 -14.32 -6.10 0.86
N VAL A 168 -13.42 -6.14 1.86
CA VAL A 168 -13.36 -5.08 2.88
C VAL A 168 -12.47 -3.96 2.37
N PRO A 169 -12.95 -2.70 2.33
CA PRO A 169 -12.13 -1.56 1.98
C PRO A 169 -10.92 -1.47 2.91
N SER A 170 -9.74 -1.38 2.33
CA SER A 170 -8.48 -1.52 3.04
C SER A 170 -7.57 -0.34 2.76
N ASP A 171 -7.10 0.33 3.80
CA ASP A 171 -6.02 1.32 3.69
C ASP A 171 -4.72 0.62 3.29
N ALA A 172 -3.94 1.29 2.44
CA ALA A 172 -2.68 0.78 1.96
C ALA A 172 -1.65 1.90 1.73
N SER A 173 -0.38 1.55 1.85
CA SER A 173 0.74 2.46 1.62
C SER A 173 1.83 1.76 0.83
N VAL A 174 2.63 2.53 0.11
CA VAL A 174 3.71 2.03 -0.74
C VAL A 174 4.99 2.84 -0.54
N ALA A 175 6.12 2.16 -0.61
CA ALA A 175 7.45 2.75 -0.69
C ALA A 175 8.29 1.98 -1.72
N GLY A 176 9.28 2.64 -2.31
CA GLY A 176 10.15 2.00 -3.29
C GLY A 176 11.55 2.63 -3.35
N VAL A 177 12.51 1.87 -3.85
CA VAL A 177 13.85 2.33 -4.21
C VAL A 177 14.27 1.54 -5.45
N GLY A 178 14.31 2.19 -6.60
CA GLY A 178 14.53 1.51 -7.88
C GLY A 178 13.50 0.39 -8.11
N ASP A 179 13.98 -0.82 -8.38
CA ASP A 179 13.12 -1.98 -8.64
C ASP A 179 12.54 -2.64 -7.38
N SER A 180 13.00 -2.23 -6.20
CA SER A 180 12.49 -2.72 -4.93
C SER A 180 11.25 -1.95 -4.49
N VAL A 181 10.11 -2.61 -4.37
CA VAL A 181 8.82 -2.02 -3.98
C VAL A 181 8.22 -2.80 -2.82
N VAL A 182 7.73 -2.06 -1.84
CA VAL A 182 7.04 -2.59 -0.66
C VAL A 182 5.65 -1.98 -0.59
N VAL A 183 4.64 -2.81 -0.50
CA VAL A 183 3.25 -2.41 -0.24
C VAL A 183 2.82 -2.99 1.09
N VAL A 184 2.28 -2.15 1.97
CA VAL A 184 1.60 -2.58 3.20
C VAL A 184 0.12 -2.25 3.10
N PHE A 185 -0.71 -3.11 3.66
CA PHE A 185 -2.17 -2.98 3.56
C PHE A 185 -2.87 -3.57 4.78
N GLU A 186 -4.02 -3.01 5.12
CA GLU A 186 -4.95 -3.70 6.01
C GLU A 186 -5.39 -4.99 5.34
N ASP A 187 -5.20 -6.15 6.00
CA ASP A 187 -5.55 -7.43 5.42
C ASP A 187 -7.08 -7.61 5.36
N PRO A 188 -7.70 -7.53 4.14
CA PRO A 188 -9.15 -7.61 4.00
C PRO A 188 -9.72 -9.00 4.34
N ASN A 189 -8.88 -10.00 4.52
CA ASN A 189 -9.25 -11.37 4.79
C ASN A 189 -9.00 -11.77 6.26
N ALA A 190 -8.45 -10.87 7.06
CA ALA A 190 -8.18 -11.13 8.46
C ALA A 190 -9.46 -11.06 9.32
N THR A 191 -9.56 -11.91 10.31
CA THR A 191 -10.64 -11.88 11.29
C THR A 191 -10.50 -10.76 12.33
N ALA A 192 -9.27 -10.28 12.53
CA ALA A 192 -8.95 -9.12 13.35
C ALA A 192 -8.06 -8.16 12.55
N PRO A 193 -8.18 -6.83 12.76
CA PRO A 193 -7.39 -5.86 12.02
C PRO A 193 -5.88 -6.11 12.17
N ARG A 194 -5.18 -6.35 11.06
CA ARG A 194 -3.73 -6.55 10.99
C ARG A 194 -3.17 -6.04 9.67
N ILE A 195 -1.87 -5.87 9.61
CA ILE A 195 -1.18 -5.36 8.43
C ILE A 195 -0.44 -6.48 7.72
N GLY A 196 -0.83 -6.71 6.47
CA GLY A 196 -0.08 -7.53 5.53
C GLY A 196 0.96 -6.71 4.78
N ILE A 197 1.95 -7.40 4.22
CA ILE A 197 3.00 -6.81 3.39
C ILE A 197 3.20 -7.65 2.12
N ALA A 198 3.40 -6.97 1.01
CA ALA A 198 3.78 -7.57 -0.26
C ALA A 198 5.04 -6.88 -0.80
N LEU A 199 5.95 -7.67 -1.33
CA LEU A 199 7.30 -7.28 -1.69
C LEU A 199 7.57 -7.64 -3.16
N SER A 200 8.20 -6.72 -3.89
CA SER A 200 8.60 -6.90 -5.28
C SER A 200 10.03 -6.43 -5.50
N ARG A 201 10.79 -7.20 -6.28
CA ARG A 201 12.11 -6.82 -6.80
C ARG A 201 12.08 -6.54 -8.31
N SER A 202 10.88 -6.36 -8.86
CA SER A 202 10.62 -6.13 -10.27
C SER A 202 9.80 -4.87 -10.51
N ALA A 203 10.09 -3.79 -9.78
CA ALA A 203 9.39 -2.50 -9.83
C ALA A 203 7.86 -2.61 -9.63
N GLY A 204 7.39 -3.68 -8.95
CA GLY A 204 5.97 -3.93 -8.72
C GLY A 204 5.25 -4.64 -9.85
N HIS A 205 5.94 -5.13 -10.89
CA HIS A 205 5.32 -5.95 -11.93
C HIS A 205 4.79 -7.29 -11.38
N ILE A 206 5.47 -7.83 -10.38
CA ILE A 206 5.07 -9.04 -9.65
C ILE A 206 5.40 -8.80 -8.17
N PHE A 207 4.51 -9.21 -7.27
CA PHE A 207 4.76 -9.29 -5.84
C PHE A 207 5.07 -10.74 -5.48
N GLU A 208 6.35 -11.10 -5.53
CA GLU A 208 6.85 -12.47 -5.37
C GLU A 208 6.75 -12.96 -3.94
N GLN A 209 6.88 -12.05 -3.00
CA GLN A 209 6.94 -12.37 -1.57
C GLN A 209 5.80 -11.68 -0.82
N ARG A 210 5.29 -12.35 0.20
CA ARG A 210 4.25 -11.85 1.10
C ARG A 210 4.56 -12.27 2.51
N ASP A 211 4.19 -11.42 3.46
CA ASP A 211 4.39 -11.65 4.88
C ASP A 211 3.32 -10.90 5.68
N GLN A 212 3.32 -11.08 6.99
CA GLN A 212 2.54 -10.31 7.94
C GLN A 212 3.45 -9.32 8.66
N ALA A 213 3.18 -8.02 8.51
CA ALA A 213 3.99 -6.99 9.12
C ALA A 213 3.74 -6.85 10.64
N THR A 214 2.55 -7.20 11.11
CA THR A 214 2.18 -7.14 12.55
C THR A 214 2.11 -8.54 13.16
N PRO A 215 2.55 -8.74 14.41
CA PRO A 215 2.31 -9.99 15.13
C PRO A 215 0.81 -10.30 15.28
N ASP A 216 0.48 -11.57 15.51
CA ASP A 216 -0.91 -12.05 15.59
C ASP A 216 -1.74 -11.44 16.74
N ASP A 217 -1.07 -11.05 17.82
CA ASP A 217 -1.68 -10.41 18.99
C ASP A 217 -1.81 -8.88 18.86
N VAL A 218 -1.32 -8.29 17.77
CA VAL A 218 -1.35 -6.84 17.54
C VAL A 218 -2.49 -6.48 16.61
N ARG A 219 -3.43 -5.65 17.10
CA ARG A 219 -4.45 -5.02 16.25
C ARG A 219 -3.89 -3.75 15.62
N ALA A 220 -4.01 -3.64 14.31
CA ALA A 220 -3.36 -2.59 13.54
C ALA A 220 -4.23 -2.13 12.35
N VAL A 221 -4.31 -0.82 12.15
CA VAL A 221 -5.04 -0.16 11.05
C VAL A 221 -4.23 1.02 10.52
N ALA A 222 -4.65 1.58 9.39
CA ALA A 222 -4.04 2.75 8.76
C ALA A 222 -2.50 2.62 8.63
N PRO A 223 -2.00 1.67 7.85
CA PRO A 223 -0.57 1.42 7.73
C PRO A 223 0.14 2.47 6.88
N TRP A 224 1.41 2.72 7.20
CA TRP A 224 2.34 3.36 6.27
C TRP A 224 3.72 2.71 6.35
N VAL A 225 4.51 2.90 5.29
CA VAL A 225 5.77 2.19 5.12
C VAL A 225 6.87 3.13 4.61
N ALA A 226 8.10 2.85 5.04
CA ALA A 226 9.32 3.36 4.43
C ALA A 226 10.26 2.22 4.08
N LEU A 227 11.00 2.41 3.00
CA LEU A 227 12.08 1.51 2.55
C LEU A 227 13.36 2.33 2.42
N ASP A 228 14.41 1.89 3.09
CA ASP A 228 15.74 2.50 3.04
C ASP A 228 16.81 1.41 3.12
N ASN A 229 17.63 1.29 2.07
CA ASN A 229 18.75 0.34 2.00
C ASN A 229 18.40 -1.10 2.41
N GLY A 230 17.24 -1.61 1.92
CA GLY A 230 16.73 -2.94 2.26
C GLY A 230 16.13 -3.05 3.66
N ARG A 231 16.08 -1.94 4.41
CA ARG A 231 15.39 -1.87 5.70
C ARG A 231 13.97 -1.36 5.50
N ILE A 232 13.01 -2.15 5.92
CA ILE A 232 11.59 -1.81 5.89
C ILE A 232 11.20 -1.33 7.29
N THR A 233 10.53 -0.18 7.37
CA THR A 233 9.85 0.23 8.60
C THR A 233 8.37 0.37 8.31
N VAL A 234 7.54 -0.33 9.07
CA VAL A 234 6.09 -0.27 8.98
C VAL A 234 5.55 0.38 10.24
N TRP A 235 4.66 1.35 10.07
CA TRP A 235 3.90 1.99 11.13
C TRP A 235 2.42 1.71 10.95
N TRP A 236 1.67 1.76 12.04
CA TRP A 236 0.22 1.60 12.04
C TRP A 236 -0.41 2.35 13.20
N LYS A 237 -1.69 2.63 13.11
CA LYS A 237 -2.48 3.11 14.25
C LYS A 237 -3.05 1.91 15.00
N THR A 238 -3.06 1.99 16.32
CA THR A 238 -3.75 1.02 17.16
C THR A 238 -5.21 1.45 17.26
N PRO A 239 -6.20 0.63 16.87
CA PRO A 239 -7.61 0.95 17.07
C PRO A 239 -7.88 1.15 18.57
N ASP A 240 -8.75 2.09 18.92
CA ASP A 240 -9.22 2.22 20.28
C ASP A 240 -10.08 1.02 20.67
N GLN A 241 -10.32 0.84 21.98
CA GLN A 241 -11.13 -0.28 22.47
C GLN A 241 -12.60 -0.21 22.04
N SER A 242 -13.09 0.99 21.65
CA SER A 242 -14.44 1.20 21.16
C SER A 242 -14.61 0.87 19.66
N GLY A 243 -13.50 0.75 18.93
CA GLY A 243 -13.48 0.47 17.48
C GLY A 243 -13.99 1.62 16.63
N SER A 244 -14.26 2.80 17.22
CA SER A 244 -14.87 3.93 16.54
C SER A 244 -13.90 5.05 16.18
N GLN A 245 -12.71 5.09 16.76
CA GLN A 245 -11.65 6.06 16.48
C GLN A 245 -10.26 5.43 16.52
N TYR A 246 -9.35 5.98 15.72
CA TYR A 246 -7.94 5.65 15.82
C TYR A 246 -7.38 6.18 17.14
N GLY A 247 -6.81 5.30 17.95
CA GLY A 247 -6.10 5.72 19.14
C GLY A 247 -4.90 6.63 18.80
N ASP A 248 -4.51 7.52 19.72
CA ASP A 248 -3.34 8.38 19.57
C ASP A 248 -2.00 7.61 19.61
N ARG A 249 -2.05 6.29 19.60
CA ARG A 249 -0.88 5.44 19.72
C ARG A 249 -0.49 4.86 18.37
N VAL A 250 0.76 5.11 17.98
CA VAL A 250 1.39 4.58 16.76
C VAL A 250 2.29 3.42 17.15
N GLY A 251 1.98 2.24 16.62
CA GLY A 251 2.88 1.10 16.64
C GLY A 251 3.82 1.14 15.44
N TYR A 252 5.02 0.59 15.59
CA TYR A 252 5.94 0.41 14.47
C TYR A 252 6.87 -0.77 14.69
N ARG A 253 7.38 -1.28 13.57
CA ARG A 253 8.31 -2.37 13.51
C ARG A 253 9.27 -2.16 12.35
N THR A 254 10.53 -2.54 12.54
CA THR A 254 11.54 -2.48 11.49
C THR A 254 12.05 -3.87 11.19
N GLY A 255 12.23 -4.19 9.92
CA GLY A 255 12.78 -5.46 9.48
C GLY A 255 13.82 -5.30 8.36
N ALA A 256 14.65 -6.32 8.19
CA ALA A 256 15.58 -6.42 7.07
C ALA A 256 14.95 -7.29 5.98
N TRP A 257 14.84 -6.77 4.78
CA TRP A 257 14.39 -7.52 3.60
C TRP A 257 15.56 -8.37 3.06
N ARG A 258 15.36 -9.68 3.02
CA ARG A 258 16.35 -10.67 2.57
C ARG A 258 16.33 -10.90 1.05
#